data_ab184b77bad04d936f49c81a08121219
#
_entry.id   ab184b77bad04d936f49c81a08121219
#
_cell.length_a   1.000
_cell.length_b   1.000
_cell.length_c   1.000
_cell.angle_alpha   90.00
_cell.angle_beta   90.00
_cell.angle_gamma   90.00
#
_symmetry.space_group_name_H-M   'P 1'
#
loop_
_entity.id
_entity.type
_entity.pdbx_description
1 polymer ?
#
loop_
_entity_poly.entity_id
_entity_poly.type
_entity_poly.pdbx_seq_one_letter_code
_entity_poly.pdbx_strand_id
1 'polypeptide(L)'
;MNIKLYYDNIVLGVKRMTAKKIISIGLAYAGITQAELSKRLNMSPQLFNQRIATGKFTLEEWQRIAAALGADLLIGFQFPDGKTVTL
;
A
#
# COMPACT_ATOMS: atom_id res chain seq x y z
N MET A 1 10.47 0.27 -17.69
CA MET A 1 10.48 1.46 -16.85
C MET A 1 11.89 1.97 -16.67
N ASN A 2 12.09 3.25 -16.85
CA ASN A 2 13.39 3.85 -16.66
C ASN A 2 13.67 3.95 -15.15
N ILE A 3 14.70 3.24 -14.69
CA ILE A 3 15.03 3.17 -13.27
C ILE A 3 15.40 4.55 -12.70
N LYS A 4 16.03 5.39 -13.51
CA LYS A 4 16.37 6.75 -13.09
C LYS A 4 15.10 7.56 -12.79
N LEU A 5 14.11 7.47 -13.66
CA LEU A 5 12.84 8.16 -13.46
C LEU A 5 12.13 7.65 -12.21
N TYR A 6 12.22 6.35 -11.96
CA TYR A 6 11.67 5.76 -10.75
C TYR A 6 12.32 6.33 -9.49
N TYR A 7 13.65 6.40 -9.47
CA TYR A 7 14.38 7.01 -8.35
C TYR A 7 14.05 8.48 -8.20
N ASP A 8 13.96 9.21 -9.29
CA ASP A 8 13.63 10.64 -9.25
C ASP A 8 12.26 10.86 -8.61
N ASN A 9 11.29 10.02 -8.93
CA ASN A 9 9.96 10.10 -8.33
C ASN A 9 9.94 9.77 -6.85
N ILE A 10 10.83 8.90 -6.40
CA ILE A 10 10.88 8.47 -5.01
C ILE A 10 11.81 9.35 -4.19
N VAL A 11 12.98 9.64 -4.71
CA VAL A 11 14.04 10.33 -3.97
C VAL A 11 13.88 11.85 -4.03
N LEU A 12 13.56 12.36 -5.19
CA LEU A 12 13.17 13.76 -5.33
C LEU A 12 11.75 13.97 -4.87
N GLY A 13 11.20 12.93 -4.56
CA GLY A 13 10.02 12.58 -3.89
C GLY A 13 9.15 13.62 -3.41
N VAL A 14 8.87 14.33 -4.27
CA VAL A 14 7.93 15.34 -4.04
C VAL A 14 6.70 14.80 -3.36
N LYS A 15 6.47 13.50 -3.45
CA LYS A 15 5.29 12.91 -2.83
C LYS A 15 5.61 11.53 -2.31
N ARG A 16 5.88 11.45 -1.03
CA ARG A 16 5.91 10.18 -0.36
C ARG A 16 4.52 9.57 -0.36
N MET A 17 4.44 8.32 -0.78
CA MET A 17 3.21 7.56 -0.61
C MET A 17 3.07 7.20 0.87
N THR A 18 2.01 7.68 1.48
CA THR A 18 1.64 7.27 2.84
C THR A 18 0.74 6.04 2.76
N ALA A 19 0.61 5.33 3.88
CA ALA A 19 -0.34 4.21 3.97
C ALA A 19 -1.75 4.66 3.59
N LYS A 20 -2.16 5.82 4.08
CA LYS A 20 -3.48 6.38 3.77
C LYS A 20 -3.67 6.55 2.26
N LYS A 21 -2.66 7.08 1.58
CA LYS A 21 -2.76 7.34 0.15
C LYS A 21 -2.78 6.05 -0.65
N ILE A 22 -1.91 5.10 -0.31
CA ILE A 22 -1.87 3.80 -0.98
C ILE A 22 -3.22 3.09 -0.84
N ILE A 23 -3.77 3.07 0.37
CA ILE A 23 -5.06 2.43 0.63
C ILE A 23 -6.17 3.16 -0.12
N SER A 24 -6.19 4.49 -0.13
CA SER A 24 -7.20 5.27 -0.85
C SER A 24 -7.19 4.96 -2.35
N ILE A 25 -6.02 4.87 -2.94
CA ILE A 25 -5.89 4.54 -4.36
C ILE A 25 -6.36 3.10 -4.60
N GLY A 26 -5.97 2.17 -3.74
CA GLY A 26 -6.39 0.78 -3.83
C GLY A 26 -7.91 0.63 -3.73
N LEU A 27 -8.53 1.34 -2.81
CA LEU A 27 -9.99 1.34 -2.67
C LEU A 27 -10.69 1.85 -3.92
N ALA A 28 -10.19 2.96 -4.47
CA ALA A 28 -10.78 3.52 -5.67
C ALA A 28 -10.66 2.55 -6.85
N TYR A 29 -9.52 1.90 -6.99
CA TYR A 29 -9.30 0.95 -8.06
C TYR A 29 -10.17 -0.31 -7.88
N ALA A 30 -10.27 -0.82 -6.65
CA ALA A 30 -11.07 -2.00 -6.35
C ALA A 30 -12.56 -1.73 -6.33
N GLY A 31 -12.97 -0.47 -6.26
CA GLY A 31 -14.38 -0.10 -6.26
C GLY A 31 -15.08 -0.41 -4.95
N ILE A 32 -14.36 -0.40 -3.83
CA ILE A 32 -14.96 -0.63 -2.52
C ILE A 32 -14.69 0.56 -1.59
N THR A 33 -15.52 0.68 -0.55
CA THR A 33 -15.36 1.74 0.44
C THR A 33 -14.39 1.33 1.54
N GLN A 34 -13.90 2.31 2.28
CA GLN A 34 -13.08 2.03 3.46
C GLN A 34 -13.85 1.23 4.51
N ALA A 35 -15.13 1.50 4.67
CA ALA A 35 -15.99 0.75 5.58
C ALA A 35 -16.07 -0.72 5.17
N GLU A 36 -16.21 -1.00 3.88
CA GLU A 36 -16.23 -2.37 3.38
C GLU A 36 -14.90 -3.06 3.61
N LEU A 37 -13.79 -2.35 3.39
CA LEU A 37 -12.46 -2.92 3.63
C LEU A 37 -12.27 -3.25 5.10
N SER A 38 -12.63 -2.34 6.01
CA SER A 38 -12.52 -2.61 7.45
C SER A 38 -13.31 -3.83 7.85
N LYS A 39 -14.50 -4.00 7.29
CA LYS A 39 -15.34 -5.17 7.51
C LYS A 39 -14.66 -6.46 7.04
N ARG A 40 -14.06 -6.43 5.85
CA ARG A 40 -13.34 -7.60 5.32
C ARG A 40 -12.12 -7.96 6.17
N LEU A 41 -11.53 -6.96 6.84
CA LEU A 41 -10.39 -7.16 7.73
C LEU A 41 -10.81 -7.50 9.17
N ASN A 42 -12.10 -7.58 9.45
CA ASN A 42 -12.62 -7.81 10.79
C ASN A 42 -12.17 -6.73 11.79
N MET A 43 -12.08 -5.50 11.32
CA MET A 43 -11.73 -4.34 12.15
C MET A 43 -12.90 -3.40 12.27
N SER A 44 -13.02 -2.74 13.44
CA SER A 44 -13.96 -1.63 13.55
C SER A 44 -13.49 -0.47 12.68
N PRO A 45 -14.41 0.38 12.19
CA PRO A 45 -14.01 1.56 11.42
C PRO A 45 -13.08 2.49 12.19
N GLN A 46 -13.29 2.65 13.49
CA GLN A 46 -12.45 3.50 14.33
C GLN A 46 -11.03 2.95 14.42
N LEU A 47 -10.88 1.64 14.65
CA LEU A 47 -9.56 1.03 14.72
C LEU A 47 -8.84 1.15 13.39
N PHE A 48 -9.53 0.88 12.29
CA PHE A 48 -8.93 0.98 10.97
C PHE A 48 -8.50 2.40 10.65
N ASN A 49 -9.32 3.40 11.00
CA ASN A 49 -8.96 4.81 10.84
C ASN A 49 -7.68 5.15 11.60
N GLN A 50 -7.55 4.67 12.83
CA GLN A 50 -6.35 4.89 13.63
C GLN A 50 -5.12 4.26 12.99
N ARG A 51 -5.26 3.05 12.48
CA ARG A 51 -4.16 2.33 11.85
C ARG A 51 -3.74 3.02 10.54
N ILE A 52 -4.68 3.49 9.77
CA ILE A 52 -4.39 4.26 8.55
C ILE A 52 -3.67 5.56 8.89
N ALA A 53 -4.12 6.27 9.91
CA ALA A 53 -3.54 7.55 10.29
C ALA A 53 -2.08 7.41 10.73
N THR A 54 -1.76 6.34 11.46
CA THR A 54 -0.38 6.08 11.90
C THR A 54 0.47 5.40 10.84
N GLY A 55 -0.17 4.73 9.88
CA GLY A 55 0.52 3.95 8.86
C GLY A 55 1.21 2.71 9.40
N LYS A 56 0.93 2.32 10.63
CA LYS A 56 1.61 1.21 11.30
C LYS A 56 0.86 -0.09 11.05
N PHE A 57 1.19 -0.73 9.96
CA PHE A 57 0.70 -2.07 9.65
C PHE A 57 1.86 -3.05 9.61
N THR A 58 1.63 -4.24 10.13
CA THR A 58 2.59 -5.33 9.97
C THR A 58 2.56 -5.82 8.52
N LEU A 59 3.58 -6.57 8.14
CA LEU A 59 3.61 -7.18 6.80
C LEU A 59 2.39 -8.08 6.59
N GLU A 60 2.04 -8.86 7.60
CA GLU A 60 0.87 -9.73 7.54
C GLU A 60 -0.40 -8.94 7.32
N GLU A 61 -0.54 -7.81 8.01
CA GLU A 61 -1.70 -6.94 7.84
C GLU A 61 -1.76 -6.35 6.42
N TRP A 62 -0.62 -5.93 5.87
CA TRP A 62 -0.55 -5.49 4.49
C TRP A 62 -0.98 -6.58 3.50
N GLN A 63 -0.56 -7.82 3.75
CA GLN A 63 -0.97 -8.95 2.92
C GLN A 63 -2.47 -9.18 3.00
N ARG A 64 -3.06 -9.04 4.17
CA ARG A 64 -4.52 -9.15 4.35
C ARG A 64 -5.27 -8.02 3.64
N ILE A 65 -4.74 -6.80 3.71
CA ILE A 65 -5.32 -5.66 2.98
C ILE A 65 -5.31 -5.94 1.48
N ALA A 66 -4.17 -6.37 0.96
CA ALA A 66 -4.06 -6.71 -0.46
C ALA A 66 -5.07 -7.77 -0.87
N ALA A 67 -5.17 -8.85 -0.10
CA ALA A 67 -6.12 -9.93 -0.37
C ALA A 67 -7.56 -9.41 -0.36
N ALA A 68 -7.90 -8.57 0.60
CA ALA A 68 -9.23 -7.98 0.70
C ALA A 68 -9.58 -7.08 -0.49
N LEU A 69 -8.56 -6.49 -1.11
CA LEU A 69 -8.71 -5.68 -2.32
C LEU A 69 -8.71 -6.52 -3.61
N GLY A 70 -8.51 -7.83 -3.49
CA GLY A 70 -8.37 -8.70 -4.65
C GLY A 70 -7.03 -8.55 -5.36
N ALA A 71 -6.00 -8.17 -4.64
CA ALA A 71 -4.68 -7.86 -5.18
C ALA A 71 -3.59 -8.67 -4.49
N ASP A 72 -2.42 -8.65 -5.08
CA ASP A 72 -1.20 -9.18 -4.46
C ASP A 72 -0.39 -8.02 -3.89
N LEU A 73 0.26 -8.26 -2.77
CA LEU A 73 1.12 -7.26 -2.15
C LEU A 73 2.47 -7.22 -2.88
N LEU A 74 2.85 -6.01 -3.28
CA LEU A 74 4.15 -5.77 -3.90
C LEU A 74 5.05 -5.05 -2.90
N ILE A 75 6.04 -5.76 -2.39
CA ILE A 75 7.07 -5.19 -1.54
C ILE A 75 8.41 -5.78 -1.97
N GLY A 76 9.41 -4.90 -2.13
CA GLY A 76 10.72 -5.37 -2.49
C GLY A 76 11.68 -4.25 -2.80
N PHE A 77 12.79 -4.64 -3.39
CA PHE A 77 13.86 -3.72 -3.78
C PHE A 77 14.17 -3.86 -5.25
N GLN A 78 14.42 -2.75 -5.89
CA GLN A 78 14.95 -2.72 -7.24
C GLN A 78 16.32 -2.06 -7.19
N PHE A 79 17.35 -2.80 -7.63
CA PHE A 79 18.71 -2.30 -7.62
C PHE A 79 19.02 -1.59 -8.94
N PRO A 80 20.06 -0.70 -8.96
CA PRO A 80 20.39 0.07 -10.16
C PRO A 80 20.72 -0.77 -11.39
N ASP A 81 21.16 -2.01 -11.22
CA ASP A 81 21.46 -2.93 -12.31
C ASP A 81 20.19 -3.59 -12.90
N GLY A 82 19.03 -3.24 -12.38
CA GLY A 82 17.76 -3.80 -12.82
C GLY A 82 17.30 -5.04 -12.06
N LYS A 83 18.13 -5.54 -11.15
CA LYS A 83 17.77 -6.72 -10.37
C LYS A 83 16.70 -6.37 -9.35
N THR A 84 15.69 -7.22 -9.20
CA THR A 84 14.62 -7.04 -8.23
C THR A 84 14.58 -8.20 -7.26
N VAL A 85 14.24 -7.87 -6.02
CA VAL A 85 13.99 -8.84 -4.96
C VAL A 85 12.63 -8.49 -4.35
N THR A 86 11.67 -9.39 -4.46
CA THR A 86 10.31 -9.13 -3.99
C THR A 86 9.81 -10.27 -3.10
N LEU A 87 8.79 -9.91 -2.34
CA LEU A 87 8.01 -10.92 -1.64
C LEU A 87 7.27 -11.81 -2.62
#